data_b50dca47fb0ee2499ead1c64cb32581f
#
_entry.id   b50dca47fb0ee2499ead1c64cb32581f
#
_cell.length_a   1.000
_cell.length_b   1.000
_cell.length_c   1.000
_cell.angle_alpha   90.00
_cell.angle_beta   90.00
_cell.angle_gamma   90.00
#
_symmetry.space_group_name_H-M   'P 1'
#
loop_
_entity.id
_entity.type
_entity.pdbx_description
1 polymer ?
#
loop_
_entity_poly.entity_id
_entity_poly.type
_entity_poly.pdbx_seq_one_letter_code
_entity_poly.pdbx_strand_id
1 'polypeptide(L)'
;MACYRLIIHGRLPGLNEYIDAERRNRYLGAKLKAEAESVIRAEIAAQLRHVKIRQPVRMLYRWYESSRRRDKSNVCAYGRKVIEDALVGAGVLENDGWGEIDGFVDRFFVDGENPRVEVFLCTADAPGIESWSQIIAWEPPPKKPRRKRAPGKKDAGK
;
A
#
# COMPACT_ATOMS: atom_id res chain seq x y z
N MET A 1 -3.06 -19.63 -2.75
CA MET A 1 -4.08 -18.66 -2.30
C MET A 1 -3.48 -17.68 -1.35
N ALA A 2 -3.54 -16.43 -1.70
CA ALA A 2 -3.14 -15.43 -0.71
C ALA A 2 -3.77 -14.06 -1.00
N CYS A 3 -4.13 -13.39 0.08
CA CYS A 3 -4.52 -12.00 0.08
C CYS A 3 -3.65 -11.29 1.12
N TYR A 4 -2.83 -10.36 0.66
CA TYR A 4 -1.88 -9.63 1.50
C TYR A 4 -2.34 -8.18 1.64
N ARG A 5 -2.03 -7.56 2.76
CA ARG A 5 -2.29 -6.15 3.00
C ARG A 5 -1.01 -5.41 3.34
N LEU A 6 -0.79 -4.31 2.65
CA LEU A 6 0.26 -3.35 2.93
C LEU A 6 -0.37 -2.02 3.35
N ILE A 7 0.04 -1.45 4.46
CA ILE A 7 -0.37 -0.11 4.90
C ILE A 7 0.80 0.83 4.75
N ILE A 8 0.63 1.85 3.92
CA ILE A 8 1.61 2.93 3.74
C ILE A 8 1.10 4.14 4.52
N HIS A 9 1.74 4.46 5.64
CA HIS A 9 1.34 5.57 6.51
C HIS A 9 1.72 6.90 5.89
N GLY A 10 0.88 7.89 6.13
CA GLY A 10 1.08 9.25 5.63
C GLY A 10 0.54 9.44 4.21
N ARG A 11 0.90 10.59 3.65
CA ARG A 11 0.44 11.05 2.35
C ARG A 11 1.54 10.83 1.31
N LEU A 12 1.20 10.18 0.21
CA LEU A 12 2.08 10.10 -0.95
C LEU A 12 1.94 11.37 -1.82
N PRO A 13 3.00 11.76 -2.55
CA PRO A 13 2.90 12.82 -3.54
C PRO A 13 1.82 12.52 -4.59
N GLY A 14 1.14 13.55 -5.05
CA GLY A 14 0.20 13.45 -6.16
C GLY A 14 0.86 13.63 -7.52
N LEU A 15 0.10 13.35 -8.58
CA LEU A 15 0.56 13.51 -9.95
C LEU A 15 0.98 14.94 -10.26
N ASN A 16 0.22 15.94 -9.80
CA ASN A 16 0.54 17.36 -10.05
C ASN A 16 1.87 17.76 -9.39
N GLU A 17 2.13 17.30 -8.17
CA GLU A 17 3.40 17.56 -7.48
C GLU A 17 4.60 16.96 -8.25
N TYR A 18 4.43 15.76 -8.78
CA TYR A 18 5.45 15.13 -9.62
C TYR A 18 5.69 15.89 -10.93
N ILE A 19 4.62 16.26 -11.63
CA ILE A 19 4.71 17.02 -12.88
C ILE A 19 5.37 18.39 -12.65
N ASP A 20 5.02 19.07 -11.56
CA ASP A 20 5.63 20.36 -11.21
C ASP A 20 7.11 20.22 -10.87
N ALA A 21 7.50 19.17 -10.17
CA ALA A 21 8.90 18.87 -9.88
C ALA A 21 9.69 18.59 -11.17
N GLU A 22 9.15 17.74 -12.06
CA GLU A 22 9.76 17.43 -13.36
C GLU A 22 9.94 18.67 -14.24
N ARG A 23 8.95 19.56 -14.28
CA ARG A 23 9.00 20.81 -15.05
C ARG A 23 10.05 21.80 -14.53
N ARG A 24 10.29 21.82 -13.23
CA ARG A 24 11.32 22.65 -12.62
C ARG A 24 12.72 22.11 -12.90
N ASN A 25 12.90 20.83 -12.66
CA ASN A 25 14.17 20.13 -12.85
C ASN A 25 13.91 18.62 -12.81
N ARG A 26 14.40 17.89 -13.81
CA ARG A 26 14.32 16.43 -13.87
C ARG A 26 14.88 15.73 -12.62
N TYR A 27 15.89 16.33 -11.96
CA TYR A 27 16.44 15.78 -10.71
C TYR A 27 15.44 15.89 -9.53
N LEU A 28 14.61 16.92 -9.50
CA LEU A 28 13.57 17.08 -8.48
C LEU A 28 12.48 16.03 -8.61
N GLY A 29 12.05 15.71 -9.83
CA GLY A 29 11.11 14.62 -10.07
C GLY A 29 11.68 13.27 -9.67
N ALA A 30 12.91 12.98 -10.06
CA ALA A 30 13.60 11.75 -9.66
C ALA A 30 13.78 11.64 -8.14
N LYS A 31 14.13 12.74 -7.47
CA LYS A 31 14.25 12.80 -6.02
C LYS A 31 12.92 12.55 -5.32
N LEU A 32 11.84 13.19 -5.78
CA LEU A 32 10.49 13.00 -5.24
C LEU A 32 10.07 11.54 -5.32
N LYS A 33 10.31 10.90 -6.46
CA LYS A 33 10.03 9.48 -6.66
C LYS A 33 10.85 8.60 -5.74
N ALA A 34 12.16 8.84 -5.64
CA ALA A 34 13.07 8.05 -4.80
C ALA A 34 12.69 8.13 -3.32
N GLU A 35 12.31 9.30 -2.83
CA GLU A 35 11.86 9.50 -1.45
C GLU A 35 10.55 8.74 -1.18
N ALA A 36 9.58 8.83 -2.09
CA ALA A 36 8.33 8.08 -1.97
C ALA A 36 8.54 6.56 -2.01
N GLU A 37 9.35 6.06 -2.93
CA GLU A 37 9.72 4.64 -2.99
C GLU A 37 10.43 4.17 -1.72
N SER A 38 11.31 4.97 -1.15
CA SER A 38 12.04 4.65 0.08
C SER A 38 11.09 4.42 1.26
N VAL A 39 10.09 5.30 1.42
CA VAL A 39 9.04 5.14 2.44
C VAL A 39 8.24 3.85 2.22
N ILE A 40 7.82 3.59 1.00
CA ILE A 40 7.03 2.40 0.65
C ILE A 40 7.85 1.13 0.87
N ARG A 41 9.11 1.10 0.46
CA ARG A 41 10.01 -0.05 0.68
C ARG A 41 10.23 -0.36 2.16
N ALA A 42 10.33 0.65 3.01
CA ALA A 42 10.41 0.44 4.46
C ALA A 42 9.16 -0.24 5.01
N GLU A 43 7.97 0.18 4.56
CA GLU A 43 6.71 -0.46 4.93
C GLU A 43 6.60 -1.90 4.39
N ILE A 44 7.04 -2.15 3.16
CA ILE A 44 7.09 -3.49 2.57
C ILE A 44 8.01 -4.39 3.41
N ALA A 45 9.20 -3.94 3.77
CA ALA A 45 10.14 -4.70 4.57
C ALA A 45 9.58 -5.06 5.95
N ALA A 46 8.78 -4.17 6.56
CA ALA A 46 8.16 -4.39 7.86
C ALA A 46 6.94 -5.32 7.80
N GLN A 47 6.14 -5.26 6.72
CA GLN A 47 4.82 -5.88 6.66
C GLN A 47 4.74 -7.10 5.74
N LEU A 48 5.53 -7.12 4.65
CA LEU A 48 5.53 -8.16 3.62
C LEU A 48 6.88 -8.88 3.54
N ARG A 49 7.58 -8.97 4.65
CA ARG A 49 8.87 -9.64 4.72
C ARG A 49 8.76 -11.08 4.20
N HIS A 50 9.63 -11.44 3.25
CA HIS A 50 9.68 -12.76 2.61
C HIS A 50 8.48 -13.12 1.73
N VAL A 51 7.52 -12.22 1.53
CA VAL A 51 6.41 -12.42 0.60
C VAL A 51 6.94 -12.32 -0.83
N LYS A 52 6.67 -13.34 -1.63
CA LYS A 52 6.95 -13.39 -3.05
C LYS A 52 5.74 -13.96 -3.77
N ILE A 53 5.14 -13.17 -4.64
CA ILE A 53 3.95 -13.57 -5.38
C ILE A 53 4.36 -13.87 -6.82
N ARG A 54 4.07 -15.07 -7.27
CA ARG A 54 4.41 -15.57 -8.63
C ARG A 54 3.18 -15.76 -9.51
N GLN A 55 2.00 -15.54 -8.97
CA GLN A 55 0.73 -15.64 -9.67
C GLN A 55 0.20 -14.23 -9.97
N PRO A 56 -0.65 -14.07 -11.00
CA PRO A 56 -1.31 -12.80 -11.24
C PRO A 56 -2.09 -12.32 -10.02
N VAL A 57 -2.00 -11.03 -9.71
CA VAL A 57 -2.68 -10.41 -8.58
C VAL A 57 -3.75 -9.43 -9.03
N ARG A 58 -4.79 -9.34 -8.25
CA ARG A 58 -5.77 -8.25 -8.28
C ARG A 58 -5.46 -7.31 -7.14
N MET A 59 -5.40 -6.03 -7.43
CA MET A 59 -5.01 -5.02 -6.45
C MET A 59 -6.18 -4.10 -6.11
N LEU A 60 -6.39 -3.88 -4.82
CA LEU A 60 -7.30 -2.86 -4.32
C LEU A 60 -6.48 -1.82 -3.56
N TYR A 61 -6.63 -0.57 -3.97
CA TYR A 61 -6.06 0.59 -3.29
C TYR A 61 -7.15 1.35 -2.56
N ARG A 62 -6.98 1.54 -1.26
CA ARG A 62 -7.81 2.41 -0.44
C ARG A 62 -7.01 3.63 -0.05
N TRP A 63 -7.37 4.75 -0.63
CA TRP A 63 -6.72 6.04 -0.42
C TRP A 63 -7.44 6.80 0.69
N TYR A 64 -6.79 6.93 1.84
CA TYR A 64 -7.30 7.72 2.97
C TYR A 64 -6.57 9.05 2.99
N GLU A 65 -7.22 10.07 2.44
CA GLU A 65 -6.70 11.43 2.37
C GLU A 65 -7.05 12.20 3.64
N SER A 66 -6.24 13.21 3.98
CA SER A 66 -6.51 14.11 5.12
C SER A 66 -7.69 15.05 4.83
N SER A 67 -8.00 15.32 3.58
CA SER A 67 -9.09 16.17 3.12
C SER A 67 -9.46 15.86 1.67
N ARG A 68 -10.52 16.52 1.16
CA ARG A 68 -10.95 16.39 -0.25
C ARG A 68 -10.30 17.42 -1.20
N ARG A 69 -9.17 18.00 -0.84
CA ARG A 69 -8.54 19.07 -1.64
C ARG A 69 -7.92 18.58 -2.94
N ARG A 70 -7.41 17.36 -2.96
CA ARG A 70 -6.81 16.76 -4.17
C ARG A 70 -7.86 15.96 -4.91
N ASP A 71 -7.88 16.09 -6.24
CA ASP A 71 -8.71 15.24 -7.10
C ASP A 71 -8.28 13.78 -7.03
N LYS A 72 -9.22 12.86 -7.16
CA LYS A 72 -8.98 11.42 -7.08
C LYS A 72 -7.89 10.94 -8.03
N SER A 73 -7.94 11.39 -9.30
CA SER A 73 -6.92 11.05 -10.29
C SER A 73 -5.53 11.57 -9.92
N ASN A 74 -5.45 12.76 -9.32
CA ASN A 74 -4.20 13.31 -8.81
C ASN A 74 -3.64 12.47 -7.65
N VAL A 75 -4.51 11.96 -6.78
CA VAL A 75 -4.11 11.09 -5.66
C VAL A 75 -3.54 9.76 -6.15
N CYS A 76 -4.25 9.05 -7.03
CA CYS A 76 -3.97 7.65 -7.31
C CYS A 76 -3.01 7.41 -8.48
N ALA A 77 -2.98 8.27 -9.50
CA ALA A 77 -2.26 7.95 -10.73
C ALA A 77 -0.76 7.78 -10.53
N TYR A 78 -0.12 8.74 -9.86
CA TYR A 78 1.30 8.67 -9.54
C TYR A 78 1.59 7.68 -8.41
N GLY A 79 0.79 7.71 -7.35
CA GLY A 79 0.95 6.86 -6.17
C GLY A 79 0.91 5.37 -6.50
N ARG A 80 -0.02 4.92 -7.34
CA ARG A 80 -0.06 3.52 -7.79
C ARG A 80 1.24 3.11 -8.46
N LYS A 81 1.73 3.90 -9.42
CA LYS A 81 2.96 3.56 -10.14
C LYS A 81 4.16 3.44 -9.20
N VAL A 82 4.28 4.34 -8.24
CA VAL A 82 5.37 4.29 -7.25
C VAL A 82 5.24 3.06 -6.34
N ILE A 83 4.03 2.70 -5.93
CA ILE A 83 3.77 1.50 -5.12
C ILE A 83 4.13 0.23 -5.90
N GLU A 84 3.69 0.12 -7.14
CA GLU A 84 3.98 -1.02 -8.01
C GLU A 84 5.49 -1.17 -8.24
N ASP A 85 6.18 -0.08 -8.56
CA ASP A 85 7.64 -0.06 -8.72
C ASP A 85 8.37 -0.49 -7.43
N ALA A 86 7.88 -0.06 -6.28
CA ALA A 86 8.45 -0.45 -4.99
C ALA A 86 8.22 -1.94 -4.67
N LEU A 87 7.05 -2.49 -5.00
CA LEU A 87 6.75 -3.92 -4.85
C LEU A 87 7.64 -4.78 -5.73
N VAL A 88 7.89 -4.36 -6.96
CA VAL A 88 8.82 -5.02 -7.88
C VAL A 88 10.25 -4.90 -7.37
N GLY A 89 10.68 -3.71 -6.99
CA GLY A 89 12.02 -3.46 -6.47
C GLY A 89 12.33 -4.21 -5.16
N ALA A 90 11.34 -4.48 -4.34
CA ALA A 90 11.45 -5.29 -3.13
C ALA A 90 11.33 -6.81 -3.39
N GLY A 91 11.04 -7.22 -4.62
CA GLY A 91 10.89 -8.63 -5.01
C GLY A 91 9.58 -9.28 -4.56
N VAL A 92 8.58 -8.52 -4.13
CA VAL A 92 7.24 -9.04 -3.83
C VAL A 92 6.54 -9.46 -5.12
N LEU A 93 6.61 -8.65 -6.16
CA LEU A 93 6.20 -8.97 -7.53
C LEU A 93 7.43 -9.13 -8.43
N GLU A 94 7.33 -9.95 -9.45
CA GLU A 94 8.41 -10.10 -10.45
C GLU A 94 8.47 -8.91 -11.41
N ASN A 95 7.32 -8.40 -11.78
CA ASN A 95 7.12 -7.25 -12.67
C ASN A 95 5.75 -6.63 -12.39
N ASP A 96 5.44 -5.51 -13.02
CA ASP A 96 4.16 -4.81 -12.97
C ASP A 96 3.38 -4.86 -14.30
N GLY A 97 3.70 -5.86 -15.11
CA GLY A 97 3.10 -6.04 -16.44
C GLY A 97 1.72 -6.71 -16.44
N TRP A 98 1.24 -6.98 -17.64
CA TRP A 98 -0.08 -7.60 -17.86
C TRP A 98 -0.19 -9.01 -17.28
N GLY A 99 0.92 -9.72 -17.19
CA GLY A 99 0.96 -11.07 -16.64
C GLY A 99 0.95 -11.12 -15.13
N GLU A 100 1.45 -10.08 -14.46
CA GLU A 100 1.61 -10.02 -13.02
C GLU A 100 0.45 -9.29 -12.34
N ILE A 101 -0.08 -8.25 -12.97
CA ILE A 101 -1.23 -7.49 -12.47
C ILE A 101 -2.44 -7.74 -13.37
N ASP A 102 -3.36 -8.56 -12.89
CA ASP A 102 -4.62 -8.88 -13.57
C ASP A 102 -5.57 -7.66 -13.63
N GLY A 103 -5.46 -6.77 -12.66
CA GLY A 103 -6.17 -5.51 -12.63
C GLY A 103 -6.12 -4.84 -11.25
N PHE A 104 -6.72 -3.65 -11.18
CA PHE A 104 -6.76 -2.89 -9.94
C PHE A 104 -8.04 -2.07 -9.80
N VAL A 105 -8.38 -1.72 -8.55
CA VAL A 105 -9.49 -0.85 -8.19
C VAL A 105 -9.01 0.19 -7.18
N ASP A 106 -9.43 1.43 -7.35
CA ASP A 106 -9.19 2.53 -6.40
C ASP A 106 -10.46 2.88 -5.64
N ARG A 107 -10.36 3.06 -4.32
CA ARG A 107 -11.38 3.59 -3.44
C ARG A 107 -10.82 4.76 -2.63
N PHE A 108 -11.65 5.76 -2.36
CA PHE A 108 -11.23 7.01 -1.76
C PHE A 108 -12.03 7.34 -0.52
N PHE A 109 -11.32 7.70 0.54
CA PHE A 109 -11.88 8.02 1.85
C PHE A 109 -11.18 9.26 2.40
N VAL A 110 -11.77 9.87 3.43
CA VAL A 110 -11.16 10.95 4.20
C VAL A 110 -10.93 10.47 5.62
N ASP A 111 -9.69 10.57 6.07
CA ASP A 111 -9.29 10.33 7.45
C ASP A 111 -8.21 11.37 7.83
N GLY A 112 -8.64 12.47 8.43
CA GLY A 112 -7.75 13.58 8.75
C GLY A 112 -6.75 13.27 9.87
N GLU A 113 -7.03 12.27 10.71
CA GLU A 113 -6.16 11.88 11.82
C GLU A 113 -5.10 10.85 11.40
N ASN A 114 -5.42 10.01 10.42
CA ASN A 114 -4.53 8.94 9.98
C ASN A 114 -4.56 8.76 8.46
N PRO A 115 -4.07 9.74 7.69
CA PRO A 115 -3.95 9.59 6.24
C PRO A 115 -3.00 8.44 5.91
N ARG A 116 -3.39 7.61 4.94
CA ARG A 116 -2.65 6.40 4.57
C ARG A 116 -3.13 5.84 3.24
N VAL A 117 -2.39 4.90 2.71
CA VAL A 117 -2.84 4.04 1.62
C VAL A 117 -2.86 2.60 2.11
N GLU A 118 -3.97 1.92 1.96
CA GLU A 118 -4.06 0.48 2.19
C GLU A 118 -4.08 -0.23 0.84
N VAL A 119 -3.12 -1.11 0.63
CA VAL A 119 -2.97 -1.87 -0.61
C VAL A 119 -3.26 -3.33 -0.32
N PHE A 120 -4.20 -3.91 -1.06
CA PHE A 120 -4.52 -5.33 -0.99
C PHE A 120 -4.06 -6.01 -2.26
N LEU A 121 -3.27 -7.07 -2.11
CA LEU A 121 -2.76 -7.91 -3.19
C LEU A 121 -3.39 -9.29 -3.03
N CYS A 122 -4.31 -9.64 -3.91
CA CYS A 122 -5.01 -10.92 -3.84
C CYS A 122 -4.72 -11.73 -5.09
N THR A 123 -4.19 -12.94 -4.92
CA THR A 123 -3.97 -13.86 -6.04
C THR A 123 -5.30 -14.28 -6.65
N ALA A 124 -5.35 -14.49 -7.95
CA ALA A 124 -6.57 -14.79 -8.68
C ALA A 124 -7.23 -16.12 -8.24
N ASP A 125 -6.46 -17.02 -7.65
CA ASP A 125 -6.90 -18.31 -7.09
C ASP A 125 -7.26 -18.26 -5.61
N ALA A 126 -7.27 -17.07 -4.98
CA ALA A 126 -7.63 -16.94 -3.58
C ALA A 126 -9.09 -17.36 -3.34
N PRO A 127 -9.36 -18.34 -2.44
CA PRO A 127 -10.72 -18.73 -2.13
C PRO A 127 -11.57 -17.55 -1.65
N GLY A 128 -12.79 -17.46 -2.16
CA GLY A 128 -13.73 -16.39 -1.82
C GLY A 128 -13.50 -15.08 -2.55
N ILE A 129 -12.45 -14.96 -3.38
CA ILE A 129 -12.20 -13.77 -4.21
C ILE A 129 -12.22 -14.18 -5.68
N GLU A 130 -13.41 -14.34 -6.22
CA GLU A 130 -13.66 -14.77 -7.61
C GLU A 130 -13.97 -13.61 -8.54
N SER A 131 -14.31 -12.45 -7.98
CA SER A 131 -14.74 -11.27 -8.74
C SER A 131 -14.22 -9.96 -8.15
N TRP A 132 -14.19 -8.92 -8.97
CA TRP A 132 -13.88 -7.57 -8.55
C TRP A 132 -14.81 -7.03 -7.46
N SER A 133 -16.08 -7.40 -7.49
CA SER A 133 -17.05 -7.01 -6.45
C SER A 133 -16.68 -7.58 -5.08
N GLN A 134 -16.19 -8.80 -5.03
CA GLN A 134 -15.71 -9.41 -3.79
C GLN A 134 -14.44 -8.73 -3.27
N ILE A 135 -13.47 -8.38 -4.15
CA ILE A 135 -12.27 -7.63 -3.77
C ILE A 135 -12.66 -6.25 -3.23
N ILE A 136 -13.60 -5.57 -3.86
CA ILE A 136 -14.07 -4.25 -3.42
C ILE A 136 -14.76 -4.33 -2.05
N ALA A 137 -15.53 -5.37 -1.81
CA ALA A 137 -16.25 -5.59 -0.57
C ALA A 137 -15.40 -6.24 0.53
N TRP A 138 -14.22 -6.80 0.18
CA TRP A 138 -13.40 -7.51 1.14
C TRP A 138 -12.89 -6.58 2.26
N GLU A 139 -13.14 -7.00 3.48
CA GLU A 139 -12.64 -6.36 4.68
C GLU A 139 -11.64 -7.30 5.36
N PRO A 140 -10.46 -6.81 5.77
CA PRO A 140 -9.53 -7.64 6.51
C PRO A 140 -10.15 -8.06 7.83
N PRO A 141 -9.88 -9.28 8.33
CA PRO A 141 -10.34 -9.68 9.64
C PRO A 141 -9.86 -8.69 10.71
N PRO A 142 -10.69 -8.41 11.74
CA PRO A 142 -10.31 -7.51 12.80
C PRO A 142 -9.01 -7.98 13.48
N LYS A 143 -8.11 -7.04 13.75
CA LYS A 143 -6.88 -7.35 14.47
C LYS A 143 -7.24 -7.99 15.81
N LYS A 144 -6.70 -9.18 16.11
CA LYS A 144 -6.84 -9.78 17.45
C LYS A 144 -6.35 -8.76 18.48
N PRO A 145 -7.09 -8.52 19.57
CA PRO A 145 -6.66 -7.60 20.60
C PRO A 145 -5.29 -8.04 21.11
N ARG A 146 -4.34 -7.12 21.18
CA ARG A 146 -3.04 -7.38 21.79
C ARG A 146 -3.30 -7.87 23.22
N ARG A 147 -2.90 -9.08 23.54
CA ARG A 147 -2.87 -9.55 24.94
C ARG A 147 -2.06 -8.53 25.74
N LYS A 148 -2.72 -7.82 26.68
CA LYS A 148 -2.00 -7.00 27.65
C LYS A 148 -1.02 -7.92 28.35
N ARG A 149 0.29 -7.62 28.27
CA ARG A 149 1.27 -8.30 29.11
C ARG A 149 0.83 -8.12 30.57
N ALA A 150 0.67 -9.21 31.29
CA ALA A 150 0.44 -9.16 32.72
C ALA A 150 1.57 -8.36 33.37
N PRO A 151 1.27 -7.45 34.32
CA PRO A 151 2.31 -6.73 35.05
C PRO A 151 3.24 -7.76 35.70
N GLY A 152 4.53 -7.64 35.37
CA GLY A 152 5.57 -8.52 35.97
C GLY A 152 5.48 -8.40 37.47
N LYS A 153 5.41 -9.55 38.17
CA LYS A 153 5.60 -9.62 39.62
C LYS A 153 6.95 -8.97 39.94
N LYS A 154 6.91 -7.85 40.64
CA LYS A 154 8.11 -7.33 41.30
C LYS A 154 8.50 -8.39 42.34
N ASP A 155 9.63 -9.02 42.13
CA ASP A 155 10.26 -9.83 43.17
C ASP A 155 10.55 -8.92 44.36
N ALA A 156 9.87 -9.22 45.47
CA ALA A 156 10.20 -8.67 46.75
C ALA A 156 11.47 -9.39 47.23
N GLY A 157 12.63 -8.80 46.94
CA GLY A 157 13.89 -9.23 47.50
C GLY A 157 13.96 -8.89 48.99
N LYS A 158 14.27 -9.89 49.74
CA LYS A 158 14.69 -9.76 51.13
C LYS A 158 16.03 -9.05 51.22
#